data_80f501749d9bcbf9da1291abfeee4b55
#
_entry.id   80f501749d9bcbf9da1291abfeee4b55
#
_cell.length_a   1.000
_cell.length_b   1.000
_cell.length_c   1.000
_cell.angle_alpha   90.00
_cell.angle_beta   90.00
_cell.angle_gamma   90.00
#
_symmetry.space_group_name_H-M   'P 1'
#
loop_
_entity.id
_entity.type
_entity.pdbx_description
1 polymer ?
#
loop_
_entity_poly.entity_id
_entity_poly.type
_entity_poly.pdbx_seq_one_letter_code
_entity_poly.pdbx_strand_id
1 'polypeptide(L)'
;AIGGGSNTDHYATKQVNAVIDGVEVKWSGGENISPGDVVSFGAKGFERQLKNVAPGEVSQTSTDAVNGSQIYSLARKVTNIMNGGSGSVVNVNATGEPLSKVVTGTGASKVEKYYRTVDVKDDGTLVTGAVAQTPASLALVNVAQTDTNKQTQTPRILGNVANGVKDNDAVNVSQLNAAKVKYFSVNSTDAGNINNDGATGTDAIAIGPSAVSNAVGSVALGKDAKANGDFTVALGGGNWQFKGAQANGVGTTALGSSTKTKVGTNYQTAIGFGATTSAESALALGYNAAASAQNAIALGRSASTAGQ
;
A
#
# COMPACT_ATOMS: atom_id res chain seq x y z
N ALA A 1 1.13 -24.47 -59.68
CA ALA A 1 0.00 -24.93 -58.85
C ALA A 1 0.17 -26.40 -58.55
N ILE A 2 -0.17 -26.82 -57.34
CA ILE A 2 -0.03 -28.21 -56.87
C ILE A 2 -1.41 -28.72 -56.41
N GLY A 3 -1.91 -29.80 -57.06
CA GLY A 3 -3.21 -30.46 -56.78
C GLY A 3 -4.30 -30.09 -57.76
N GLY A 4 -5.28 -31.00 -57.93
CA GLY A 4 -6.41 -30.83 -58.89
C GLY A 4 -7.22 -29.57 -58.56
N GLY A 5 -7.52 -28.74 -59.57
CA GLY A 5 -8.26 -27.48 -59.41
C GLY A 5 -7.46 -26.34 -58.82
N SER A 6 -6.15 -26.49 -58.55
CA SER A 6 -5.28 -25.40 -58.15
C SER A 6 -4.94 -24.49 -59.33
N ASN A 7 -4.91 -23.19 -59.13
CA ASN A 7 -4.51 -22.24 -60.17
C ASN A 7 -3.49 -21.22 -59.61
N THR A 8 -2.90 -20.44 -60.48
CA THR A 8 -1.93 -19.35 -60.17
C THR A 8 -2.44 -18.01 -60.71
N ASP A 9 -3.74 -17.80 -60.68
CA ASP A 9 -4.39 -16.60 -61.22
C ASP A 9 -4.05 -15.34 -60.40
N HIS A 10 -3.52 -15.53 -59.20
CA HIS A 10 -3.02 -14.45 -58.35
C HIS A 10 -1.48 -14.43 -58.36
N TYR A 11 -0.93 -13.31 -58.72
CA TYR A 11 0.51 -13.09 -58.72
C TYR A 11 1.06 -12.94 -57.30
N ALA A 12 2.31 -13.31 -57.11
CA ALA A 12 3.02 -13.01 -55.87
C ALA A 12 3.16 -11.48 -55.69
N THR A 13 3.06 -11.03 -54.46
CA THR A 13 3.18 -9.63 -54.08
C THR A 13 4.34 -9.43 -53.10
N LYS A 14 5.04 -8.32 -53.28
CA LYS A 14 6.12 -7.95 -52.38
C LYS A 14 5.55 -7.57 -51.01
N GLN A 15 5.92 -8.30 -49.98
CA GLN A 15 5.46 -8.11 -48.61
C GLN A 15 6.65 -8.05 -47.69
N VAL A 16 7.05 -6.86 -47.26
CA VAL A 16 8.20 -6.63 -46.38
C VAL A 16 7.79 -6.08 -45.00
N ASN A 17 6.58 -5.55 -44.92
CA ASN A 17 5.98 -5.03 -43.71
C ASN A 17 4.45 -5.03 -43.78
N ALA A 18 3.80 -4.81 -42.64
CA ALA A 18 2.40 -4.40 -42.56
C ALA A 18 2.24 -3.33 -41.49
N VAL A 19 1.17 -2.52 -41.61
CA VAL A 19 0.72 -1.65 -40.53
C VAL A 19 -0.51 -2.30 -39.89
N ILE A 20 -0.38 -2.65 -38.60
CA ILE A 20 -1.45 -3.26 -37.81
C ILE A 20 -1.78 -2.29 -36.68
N ASP A 21 -2.99 -1.81 -36.63
CA ASP A 21 -3.48 -0.83 -35.63
C ASP A 21 -2.55 0.39 -35.47
N GLY A 22 -2.01 0.90 -36.60
CA GLY A 22 -1.11 2.04 -36.63
C GLY A 22 0.35 1.74 -36.29
N VAL A 23 0.70 0.49 -36.02
CA VAL A 23 2.07 0.05 -35.74
C VAL A 23 2.65 -0.65 -36.95
N GLU A 24 3.80 -0.19 -37.44
CA GLU A 24 4.53 -0.86 -38.50
C GLU A 24 5.24 -2.10 -37.97
N VAL A 25 4.89 -3.26 -38.54
CA VAL A 25 5.54 -4.56 -38.25
C VAL A 25 6.34 -4.97 -39.48
N LYS A 26 7.63 -5.28 -39.27
CA LYS A 26 8.57 -5.69 -40.32
C LYS A 26 8.97 -7.15 -40.15
N TRP A 27 9.21 -7.81 -41.25
CA TRP A 27 9.71 -9.17 -41.31
C TRP A 27 10.77 -9.34 -42.40
N SER A 28 11.49 -10.44 -42.40
CA SER A 28 12.50 -10.80 -43.39
C SER A 28 11.90 -11.52 -44.56
N GLY A 29 12.54 -11.42 -45.73
CA GLY A 29 12.11 -11.99 -46.99
C GLY A 29 11.10 -11.11 -47.72
N GLY A 30 10.79 -11.45 -48.94
CA GLY A 30 9.80 -10.74 -49.75
C GLY A 30 10.33 -9.50 -50.50
N GLU A 31 11.57 -9.11 -50.32
CA GLU A 31 12.17 -7.93 -51.03
C GLU A 31 12.34 -8.17 -52.50
N ASN A 32 12.64 -9.40 -52.91
CA ASN A 32 12.98 -9.78 -54.27
C ASN A 32 11.89 -10.68 -54.94
N ILE A 33 10.65 -10.56 -54.51
CA ILE A 33 9.53 -11.32 -55.06
C ILE A 33 9.10 -10.73 -56.41
N SER A 34 9.05 -11.55 -57.44
CA SER A 34 8.50 -11.27 -58.75
C SER A 34 7.07 -11.86 -58.92
N PRO A 35 6.22 -11.32 -59.81
CA PRO A 35 4.84 -11.79 -59.96
C PRO A 35 4.68 -13.29 -60.22
N GLY A 36 5.69 -13.93 -60.81
CA GLY A 36 5.67 -15.37 -61.10
C GLY A 36 6.18 -16.25 -59.96
N ASP A 37 6.71 -15.69 -58.90
CA ASP A 37 7.28 -16.42 -57.76
C ASP A 37 6.19 -16.89 -56.79
N VAL A 38 5.28 -17.75 -57.30
CA VAL A 38 4.14 -18.24 -56.56
C VAL A 38 4.05 -19.76 -56.61
N VAL A 39 3.81 -20.37 -55.46
CA VAL A 39 3.38 -21.77 -55.33
C VAL A 39 1.96 -21.77 -54.80
N SER A 40 1.03 -22.28 -55.57
CA SER A 40 -0.39 -22.35 -55.19
C SER A 40 -0.83 -23.79 -54.91
N PHE A 41 -1.46 -24.00 -53.77
CA PHE A 41 -2.06 -25.26 -53.33
C PHE A 41 -3.59 -25.26 -53.43
N GLY A 42 -4.20 -24.32 -54.12
CA GLY A 42 -5.65 -24.20 -54.27
C GLY A 42 -6.06 -23.13 -55.25
N ALA A 43 -7.30 -22.67 -55.15
CA ALA A 43 -7.85 -21.50 -55.81
C ALA A 43 -8.61 -20.67 -54.78
N LYS A 44 -8.91 -19.39 -55.07
CA LYS A 44 -9.70 -18.51 -54.18
C LYS A 44 -11.07 -19.14 -53.88
N GLY A 45 -11.38 -19.32 -52.60
CA GLY A 45 -12.58 -19.99 -52.12
C GLY A 45 -12.48 -21.54 -52.09
N PHE A 46 -11.33 -22.08 -52.50
CA PHE A 46 -11.01 -23.53 -52.47
C PHE A 46 -9.59 -23.74 -51.94
N GLU A 47 -9.27 -23.06 -50.84
CA GLU A 47 -7.97 -23.12 -50.14
C GLU A 47 -7.76 -24.53 -49.57
N ARG A 48 -6.51 -24.96 -49.43
CA ARG A 48 -6.12 -26.25 -48.90
C ARG A 48 -5.24 -26.12 -47.67
N GLN A 49 -5.39 -27.04 -46.73
CA GLN A 49 -4.51 -27.16 -45.60
C GLN A 49 -3.20 -27.86 -45.99
N LEU A 50 -2.06 -27.28 -45.63
CA LEU A 50 -0.76 -27.95 -45.68
C LEU A 50 -0.55 -28.65 -44.34
N LYS A 51 -0.54 -29.98 -44.32
CA LYS A 51 -0.40 -30.83 -43.13
C LYS A 51 0.97 -31.43 -43.03
N ASN A 52 1.36 -31.87 -41.81
CA ASN A 52 2.66 -32.50 -41.49
C ASN A 52 3.85 -31.57 -41.76
N VAL A 53 3.66 -30.27 -41.53
CA VAL A 53 4.71 -29.27 -41.60
C VAL A 53 5.49 -29.32 -40.30
N ALA A 54 6.80 -29.55 -40.38
CA ALA A 54 7.70 -29.46 -39.22
C ALA A 54 7.73 -28.02 -38.66
N PRO A 55 8.07 -27.80 -37.38
CA PRO A 55 8.31 -26.47 -36.88
C PRO A 55 9.43 -25.78 -37.67
N GLY A 56 9.19 -24.56 -38.11
CA GLY A 56 10.22 -23.72 -38.71
C GLY A 56 11.15 -23.08 -37.66
N GLU A 57 12.34 -22.67 -38.09
CA GLU A 57 13.23 -21.89 -37.25
C GLU A 57 12.54 -20.56 -36.84
N VAL A 58 12.62 -20.22 -35.56
CA VAL A 58 12.12 -18.94 -35.04
C VAL A 58 13.31 -18.01 -34.80
N SER A 59 13.65 -17.23 -35.79
CA SER A 59 14.71 -16.21 -35.74
C SER A 59 14.29 -14.94 -36.47
N GLN A 60 15.05 -13.86 -36.31
CA GLN A 60 14.79 -12.58 -36.97
C GLN A 60 14.89 -12.68 -38.51
N THR A 61 15.67 -13.61 -39.02
CA THR A 61 15.98 -13.75 -40.45
C THR A 61 15.38 -15.00 -41.07
N SER A 62 14.69 -15.84 -40.30
CA SER A 62 14.07 -17.07 -40.83
C SER A 62 12.97 -16.75 -41.81
N THR A 63 12.93 -17.54 -42.90
CA THR A 63 11.87 -17.58 -43.90
C THR A 63 11.14 -18.91 -43.89
N ASP A 64 11.32 -19.73 -42.86
CA ASP A 64 10.65 -21.02 -42.72
C ASP A 64 9.15 -20.87 -42.48
N ALA A 65 8.39 -21.86 -42.93
CA ALA A 65 6.97 -21.92 -42.59
C ALA A 65 6.75 -22.23 -41.12
N VAL A 66 5.89 -21.47 -40.47
CA VAL A 66 5.48 -21.68 -39.09
C VAL A 66 4.28 -22.60 -39.02
N ASN A 67 4.33 -23.65 -38.19
CA ASN A 67 3.17 -24.53 -38.01
C ASN A 67 2.29 -24.07 -36.82
N GLY A 68 1.07 -24.66 -36.74
CA GLY A 68 0.06 -24.28 -35.76
C GLY A 68 0.49 -24.44 -34.31
N SER A 69 1.41 -25.35 -33.98
CA SER A 69 1.88 -25.55 -32.60
C SER A 69 2.78 -24.39 -32.11
N GLN A 70 3.56 -23.78 -33.01
CA GLN A 70 4.38 -22.62 -32.71
C GLN A 70 3.51 -21.40 -32.41
N ILE A 71 2.47 -21.15 -33.24
CA ILE A 71 1.50 -20.05 -33.01
C ILE A 71 0.66 -20.31 -31.74
N TYR A 72 0.26 -21.55 -31.48
CA TYR A 72 -0.46 -21.93 -30.28
C TYR A 72 0.38 -21.60 -29.00
N SER A 73 1.66 -21.91 -29.02
CA SER A 73 2.57 -21.60 -27.91
C SER A 73 2.69 -20.11 -27.65
N LEU A 74 2.76 -19.29 -28.72
CA LEU A 74 2.78 -17.83 -28.61
C LEU A 74 1.44 -17.28 -28.07
N ALA A 75 0.32 -17.73 -28.65
CA ALA A 75 -1.02 -17.31 -28.21
C ALA A 75 -1.25 -17.60 -26.73
N ARG A 76 -0.75 -18.73 -26.24
CA ARG A 76 -0.82 -19.10 -24.83
C ARG A 76 -0.02 -18.17 -23.92
N LYS A 77 1.21 -17.80 -24.29
CA LYS A 77 2.01 -16.83 -23.52
C LYS A 77 1.29 -15.49 -23.45
N VAL A 78 0.70 -15.03 -24.55
CA VAL A 78 -0.10 -13.80 -24.57
C VAL A 78 -1.33 -13.93 -23.65
N THR A 79 -2.06 -15.04 -23.72
CA THR A 79 -3.22 -15.30 -22.84
C THR A 79 -2.82 -15.31 -21.36
N ASN A 80 -1.69 -15.92 -21.02
CA ASN A 80 -1.18 -15.92 -19.64
C ASN A 80 -0.84 -14.50 -19.14
N ILE A 81 -0.25 -13.67 -19.99
CA ILE A 81 0.01 -12.25 -19.66
C ILE A 81 -1.32 -11.51 -19.43
N MET A 82 -2.30 -11.68 -20.33
CA MET A 82 -3.63 -11.06 -20.22
C MET A 82 -4.41 -11.52 -18.97
N ASN A 83 -4.20 -12.76 -18.54
CA ASN A 83 -4.81 -13.32 -17.33
C ASN A 83 -4.05 -13.01 -16.04
N GLY A 84 -3.01 -12.17 -16.09
CA GLY A 84 -2.25 -11.75 -14.92
C GLY A 84 -1.15 -12.72 -14.47
N GLY A 85 -0.86 -13.76 -15.23
CA GLY A 85 0.13 -14.78 -14.86
C GLY A 85 1.60 -14.40 -15.03
N SER A 86 1.91 -13.30 -15.72
CA SER A 86 3.29 -12.85 -16.00
C SER A 86 3.45 -11.33 -16.02
N GLY A 87 2.48 -10.57 -15.52
CA GLY A 87 2.49 -9.11 -15.53
C GLY A 87 3.13 -8.50 -14.27
N SER A 88 3.49 -7.23 -14.36
CA SER A 88 3.94 -6.46 -13.20
C SER A 88 2.80 -6.09 -12.23
N VAL A 89 1.55 -6.20 -12.69
CA VAL A 89 0.32 -6.00 -11.91
C VAL A 89 -0.46 -7.30 -11.95
N VAL A 90 -0.65 -7.91 -10.81
CA VAL A 90 -1.33 -9.21 -10.70
C VAL A 90 -2.43 -9.17 -9.64
N ASN A 91 -3.48 -9.96 -9.83
CA ASN A 91 -4.41 -10.26 -8.75
C ASN A 91 -3.69 -11.09 -7.68
N VAL A 92 -3.96 -10.79 -6.41
CA VAL A 92 -3.46 -11.57 -5.27
C VAL A 92 -4.61 -11.98 -4.37
N ASN A 93 -4.48 -13.12 -3.68
CA ASN A 93 -5.42 -13.54 -2.64
C ASN A 93 -5.18 -12.76 -1.32
N ALA A 94 -5.93 -13.08 -0.27
CA ALA A 94 -5.84 -12.42 1.03
C ALA A 94 -4.46 -12.59 1.71
N THR A 95 -3.68 -13.60 1.32
CA THR A 95 -2.32 -13.84 1.81
C THR A 95 -1.24 -13.19 0.94
N GLY A 96 -1.65 -12.48 -0.14
CA GLY A 96 -0.74 -11.78 -1.06
C GLY A 96 -0.15 -12.68 -2.14
N GLU A 97 -0.61 -13.92 -2.30
CA GLU A 97 -0.10 -14.83 -3.34
C GLU A 97 -0.68 -14.46 -4.72
N PRO A 98 0.14 -14.39 -5.77
CA PRO A 98 -0.30 -14.08 -7.12
C PRO A 98 -1.29 -15.11 -7.67
N LEU A 99 -2.30 -14.60 -8.36
CA LEU A 99 -3.35 -15.40 -8.95
C LEU A 99 -3.35 -15.29 -10.47
N SER A 100 -3.52 -16.44 -11.13
CA SER A 100 -3.79 -16.54 -12.56
C SER A 100 -5.26 -16.87 -12.77
N LYS A 101 -5.89 -16.18 -13.72
CA LYS A 101 -7.26 -16.46 -14.16
C LYS A 101 -7.27 -17.66 -15.11
N VAL A 102 -8.06 -18.65 -14.80
CA VAL A 102 -8.32 -19.81 -15.66
C VAL A 102 -9.77 -19.75 -16.15
N VAL A 103 -9.94 -19.77 -17.45
CA VAL A 103 -11.26 -19.74 -18.11
C VAL A 103 -11.54 -21.12 -18.69
N THR A 104 -12.65 -21.71 -18.29
CA THR A 104 -13.14 -22.99 -18.81
C THR A 104 -14.49 -22.82 -19.51
N GLY A 105 -14.80 -23.70 -20.45
CA GLY A 105 -16.02 -23.60 -21.25
C GLY A 105 -15.90 -22.65 -22.45
N THR A 106 -16.94 -22.60 -23.27
CA THR A 106 -17.03 -21.79 -24.50
C THR A 106 -18.37 -21.04 -24.56
N GLY A 107 -18.39 -19.91 -25.25
CA GLY A 107 -19.61 -19.11 -25.44
C GLY A 107 -20.24 -18.66 -24.10
N ALA A 108 -21.53 -18.86 -23.94
CA ALA A 108 -22.30 -18.51 -22.75
C ALA A 108 -21.98 -19.40 -21.51
N SER A 109 -21.27 -20.52 -21.71
CA SER A 109 -20.88 -21.45 -20.64
C SER A 109 -19.47 -21.19 -20.11
N LYS A 110 -18.89 -20.03 -20.39
CA LYS A 110 -17.59 -19.64 -19.85
C LYS A 110 -17.67 -19.49 -18.34
N VAL A 111 -16.76 -20.17 -17.63
CA VAL A 111 -16.56 -20.02 -16.18
C VAL A 111 -15.15 -19.51 -15.94
N GLU A 112 -15.03 -18.39 -15.23
CA GLU A 112 -13.76 -17.80 -14.83
C GLU A 112 -13.50 -18.10 -13.36
N LYS A 113 -12.34 -18.66 -13.06
CA LYS A 113 -11.87 -18.89 -11.69
C LYS A 113 -10.40 -18.47 -11.58
N TYR A 114 -10.02 -18.08 -10.38
CA TYR A 114 -8.64 -17.74 -10.08
C TYR A 114 -7.98 -18.85 -9.28
N TYR A 115 -6.73 -19.11 -9.57
CA TYR A 115 -5.88 -20.09 -8.89
C TYR A 115 -4.52 -19.46 -8.61
N ARG A 116 -3.79 -19.92 -7.61
CA ARG A 116 -2.42 -19.44 -7.43
C ARG A 116 -1.64 -19.66 -8.73
N THR A 117 -0.83 -18.70 -9.11
CA THR A 117 -0.09 -18.79 -10.39
C THR A 117 0.78 -20.05 -10.46
N VAL A 118 1.33 -20.52 -9.32
CA VAL A 118 2.07 -21.79 -9.22
C VAL A 118 1.24 -23.04 -9.48
N ASP A 119 -0.06 -22.96 -9.30
CA ASP A 119 -0.98 -24.09 -9.53
C ASP A 119 -1.50 -24.14 -10.97
N VAL A 120 -1.08 -23.20 -11.83
CA VAL A 120 -1.45 -23.15 -13.25
C VAL A 120 -0.21 -23.44 -14.08
N LYS A 121 -0.24 -24.56 -14.81
CA LYS A 121 0.86 -24.97 -15.70
C LYS A 121 0.95 -24.04 -16.92
N ASP A 122 2.09 -24.07 -17.60
CA ASP A 122 2.30 -23.31 -18.84
C ASP A 122 1.27 -23.63 -19.94
N ASP A 123 0.65 -24.80 -19.90
CA ASP A 123 -0.45 -25.19 -20.80
C ASP A 123 -1.84 -24.70 -20.34
N GLY A 124 -1.95 -23.94 -19.27
CA GLY A 124 -3.21 -23.43 -18.69
C GLY A 124 -4.00 -24.48 -17.94
N THR A 125 -3.50 -25.72 -17.87
CA THR A 125 -4.10 -26.76 -17.04
C THR A 125 -3.67 -26.58 -15.58
N LEU A 126 -4.48 -27.12 -14.67
CA LEU A 126 -4.20 -27.03 -13.26
C LEU A 126 -3.30 -28.18 -12.78
N VAL A 127 -2.48 -27.95 -11.80
CA VAL A 127 -1.81 -29.03 -11.05
C VAL A 127 -2.86 -29.79 -10.25
N THR A 128 -2.57 -31.07 -9.95
CA THR A 128 -3.45 -31.90 -9.12
C THR A 128 -3.62 -31.28 -7.74
N GLY A 129 -4.85 -31.11 -7.28
CA GLY A 129 -5.17 -30.52 -5.99
C GLY A 129 -5.22 -28.98 -5.98
N ALA A 130 -5.12 -28.30 -7.14
CA ALA A 130 -5.31 -26.85 -7.22
C ALA A 130 -6.68 -26.42 -6.71
N VAL A 131 -6.70 -25.43 -5.83
CA VAL A 131 -7.92 -24.88 -5.20
C VAL A 131 -8.20 -23.49 -5.74
N ALA A 132 -9.45 -23.25 -6.15
CA ALA A 132 -9.89 -21.93 -6.60
C ALA A 132 -9.74 -20.90 -5.47
N GLN A 133 -9.25 -19.71 -5.80
CA GLN A 133 -8.98 -18.60 -4.91
C GLN A 133 -9.89 -17.42 -5.21
N THR A 134 -10.11 -16.56 -4.24
CA THR A 134 -10.80 -15.28 -4.44
C THR A 134 -9.76 -14.15 -4.50
N PRO A 135 -9.75 -13.34 -5.58
CA PRO A 135 -8.92 -12.14 -5.61
C PRO A 135 -9.30 -11.18 -4.49
N ALA A 136 -8.31 -10.72 -3.74
CA ALA A 136 -8.49 -9.75 -2.64
C ALA A 136 -8.03 -8.35 -3.04
N SER A 137 -6.95 -8.24 -3.84
CA SER A 137 -6.40 -6.96 -4.28
C SER A 137 -5.53 -7.12 -5.53
N LEU A 138 -5.07 -5.98 -6.06
CA LEU A 138 -4.02 -5.92 -7.08
C LEU A 138 -2.68 -5.62 -6.42
N ALA A 139 -1.64 -6.33 -6.78
CA ALA A 139 -0.28 -6.10 -6.30
C ALA A 139 0.68 -5.80 -7.45
N LEU A 140 1.59 -4.87 -7.21
CA LEU A 140 2.76 -4.62 -8.05
C LEU A 140 3.90 -5.49 -7.55
N VAL A 141 4.12 -6.61 -8.19
CA VAL A 141 5.13 -7.58 -7.75
C VAL A 141 6.05 -7.99 -8.87
N ASN A 142 7.29 -8.31 -8.52
CA ASN A 142 8.17 -9.09 -9.37
C ASN A 142 7.96 -10.56 -9.02
N VAL A 143 7.29 -11.29 -9.89
CA VAL A 143 7.08 -12.73 -9.72
C VAL A 143 8.27 -13.43 -10.37
N ALA A 144 9.22 -13.87 -9.58
CA ALA A 144 10.29 -14.76 -10.05
C ALA A 144 9.88 -16.20 -9.70
N GLN A 145 9.74 -17.04 -10.71
CA GLN A 145 9.55 -18.45 -10.51
C GLN A 145 10.95 -19.09 -10.34
N THR A 146 11.32 -19.29 -9.12
CA THR A 146 12.52 -20.08 -8.79
C THR A 146 12.05 -21.46 -8.40
N ASP A 147 12.26 -22.42 -9.33
CA ASP A 147 12.17 -23.86 -9.14
C ASP A 147 10.98 -24.42 -8.33
N THR A 148 10.20 -25.29 -8.97
CA THR A 148 9.19 -26.21 -8.39
C THR A 148 8.51 -25.76 -7.09
N ASN A 149 7.51 -24.87 -7.20
CA ASN A 149 6.51 -24.52 -6.16
C ASN A 149 6.84 -23.37 -5.18
N LYS A 150 7.84 -22.55 -5.41
CA LYS A 150 8.11 -21.39 -4.57
C LYS A 150 8.21 -20.11 -5.39
N GLN A 151 7.17 -19.28 -5.35
CA GLN A 151 7.24 -17.92 -5.87
C GLN A 151 7.81 -16.99 -4.80
N THR A 152 8.87 -16.27 -5.14
CA THR A 152 9.35 -15.15 -4.33
C THR A 152 8.76 -13.86 -4.87
N GLN A 153 8.11 -13.10 -4.01
CA GLN A 153 7.56 -11.79 -4.33
C GLN A 153 8.46 -10.72 -3.76
N THR A 154 8.93 -9.82 -4.60
CA THR A 154 9.61 -8.61 -4.15
C THR A 154 8.75 -7.40 -4.47
N PRO A 155 8.48 -6.51 -3.49
CA PRO A 155 7.77 -5.25 -3.73
C PRO A 155 8.46 -4.41 -4.80
N ARG A 156 7.68 -3.73 -5.63
CA ARG A 156 8.18 -2.79 -6.64
C ARG A 156 7.78 -1.37 -6.29
N ILE A 157 8.65 -0.43 -6.59
CA ILE A 157 8.35 0.99 -6.51
C ILE A 157 7.50 1.37 -7.73
N LEU A 158 6.33 1.99 -7.49
CA LEU A 158 5.57 2.67 -8.52
C LEU A 158 6.13 4.09 -8.69
N GLY A 159 6.95 4.29 -9.70
CA GLY A 159 7.53 5.60 -10.04
C GLY A 159 6.63 6.42 -10.97
N ASN A 160 6.96 7.72 -11.13
CA ASN A 160 6.24 8.66 -12.00
C ASN A 160 4.73 8.79 -11.72
N VAL A 161 4.35 8.65 -10.45
CA VAL A 161 2.95 8.89 -10.03
C VAL A 161 2.70 10.39 -10.00
N ALA A 162 1.81 10.87 -10.85
CA ALA A 162 1.34 12.25 -10.82
C ALA A 162 0.62 12.56 -9.48
N ASN A 163 0.44 13.84 -9.17
CA ASN A 163 -0.33 14.23 -7.99
C ASN A 163 -1.77 13.73 -8.09
N GLY A 164 -2.24 13.04 -7.06
CA GLY A 164 -3.65 12.70 -6.90
C GLY A 164 -4.51 13.97 -6.80
N VAL A 165 -5.68 13.96 -7.42
CA VAL A 165 -6.61 15.09 -7.47
C VAL A 165 -7.97 14.74 -6.87
N LYS A 166 -8.38 13.47 -7.00
CA LYS A 166 -9.65 12.94 -6.48
C LYS A 166 -9.40 12.07 -5.26
N ASP A 167 -10.40 11.89 -4.44
CA ASP A 167 -10.32 11.14 -3.17
C ASP A 167 -9.82 9.69 -3.31
N ASN A 168 -9.97 9.08 -4.49
CA ASN A 168 -9.54 7.71 -4.76
C ASN A 168 -8.23 7.63 -5.55
N ASP A 169 -7.56 8.76 -5.79
CA ASP A 169 -6.28 8.75 -6.50
C ASP A 169 -5.14 8.36 -5.57
N ALA A 170 -4.08 7.79 -6.16
CA ALA A 170 -2.85 7.51 -5.41
C ALA A 170 -2.14 8.82 -5.03
N VAL A 171 -1.71 8.90 -3.78
CA VAL A 171 -0.89 10.03 -3.28
C VAL A 171 0.59 9.72 -3.49
N ASN A 172 1.33 10.64 -4.08
CA ASN A 172 2.77 10.50 -4.24
C ASN A 172 3.55 11.09 -3.04
N VAL A 173 4.86 10.78 -2.97
CA VAL A 173 5.75 11.22 -1.87
C VAL A 173 5.83 12.75 -1.76
N SER A 174 5.70 13.49 -2.86
CA SER A 174 5.70 14.96 -2.87
C SER A 174 4.49 15.50 -2.10
N GLN A 175 3.29 14.97 -2.37
CA GLN A 175 2.07 15.35 -1.66
C GLN A 175 2.13 14.97 -0.18
N LEU A 176 2.65 13.77 0.14
CA LEU A 176 2.87 13.35 1.54
C LEU A 176 3.85 14.28 2.25
N ASN A 177 4.94 14.70 1.61
CA ASN A 177 5.89 15.66 2.20
C ASN A 177 5.28 17.05 2.37
N ALA A 178 4.42 17.48 1.44
CA ALA A 178 3.70 18.75 1.56
C ALA A 178 2.66 18.75 2.69
N ALA A 179 2.06 17.58 2.98
CA ALA A 179 1.08 17.40 4.05
C ALA A 179 1.70 17.29 5.46
N LYS A 180 3.03 17.20 5.58
CA LYS A 180 3.70 17.15 6.89
C LYS A 180 3.40 18.42 7.69
N VAL A 181 3.04 18.22 8.94
CA VAL A 181 2.83 19.34 9.89
C VAL A 181 4.14 20.12 10.05
N LYS A 182 4.11 21.41 9.71
CA LYS A 182 5.27 22.29 9.86
C LYS A 182 5.36 22.81 11.30
N TYR A 183 6.58 23.03 11.78
CA TYR A 183 6.87 23.56 13.12
C TYR A 183 6.38 22.68 14.29
N PHE A 184 6.03 21.43 14.04
CA PHE A 184 5.69 20.45 15.03
C PHE A 184 6.65 19.27 14.91
N SER A 185 7.49 19.05 15.90
CA SER A 185 8.40 17.91 15.93
C SER A 185 8.57 17.35 17.34
N VAL A 186 8.69 16.04 17.43
CA VAL A 186 9.02 15.31 18.67
C VAL A 186 10.22 14.42 18.37
N ASN A 187 11.31 14.61 19.12
CA ASN A 187 12.47 13.74 19.06
C ASN A 187 12.46 12.81 20.27
N SER A 188 11.98 11.59 20.10
CA SER A 188 11.86 10.60 21.17
C SER A 188 11.91 9.19 20.62
N THR A 189 12.48 8.27 21.41
CA THR A 189 12.42 6.82 21.22
C THR A 189 11.41 6.16 22.16
N ASP A 190 10.68 6.95 22.96
CA ASP A 190 9.65 6.47 23.88
C ASP A 190 8.44 5.95 23.10
N ALA A 191 7.98 4.74 23.41
CA ALA A 191 6.88 4.08 22.71
C ALA A 191 5.49 4.57 23.16
N GLY A 192 5.39 5.25 24.31
CA GLY A 192 4.11 5.75 24.80
C GLY A 192 3.55 6.88 23.94
N ASN A 193 2.28 6.81 23.60
CA ASN A 193 1.56 7.72 22.71
C ASN A 193 2.16 7.81 21.28
N ILE A 194 2.96 6.84 20.86
CA ILE A 194 3.54 6.82 19.51
C ILE A 194 2.47 6.64 18.41
N ASN A 195 1.36 5.99 18.76
CA ASN A 195 0.22 5.75 17.88
C ASN A 195 -0.86 6.84 18.00
N ASN A 196 -0.59 7.96 18.69
CA ASN A 196 -1.56 9.00 19.00
C ASN A 196 -2.78 8.48 19.81
N ASP A 197 -2.56 7.55 20.71
CA ASP A 197 -3.55 6.86 21.53
C ASP A 197 -3.58 7.33 23.01
N GLY A 198 -2.81 8.35 23.34
CA GLY A 198 -2.74 8.91 24.69
C GLY A 198 -3.97 9.75 25.10
N ALA A 199 -4.80 10.19 24.16
CA ALA A 199 -6.06 10.89 24.43
C ALA A 199 -7.22 9.89 24.39
N THR A 200 -7.74 9.49 25.54
CA THR A 200 -8.83 8.51 25.68
C THR A 200 -10.13 9.11 26.23
N GLY A 201 -10.07 10.31 26.82
CA GLY A 201 -11.26 11.06 27.22
C GLY A 201 -11.99 11.71 26.04
N THR A 202 -13.28 11.94 26.15
CA THR A 202 -14.04 12.68 25.14
C THR A 202 -13.50 14.12 25.02
N ASP A 203 -13.28 14.58 23.79
CA ASP A 203 -12.71 15.90 23.50
C ASP A 203 -11.35 16.17 24.15
N ALA A 204 -10.58 15.13 24.47
CA ALA A 204 -9.27 15.22 25.09
C ALA A 204 -8.13 15.41 24.09
N ILE A 205 -7.03 16.03 24.53
CA ILE A 205 -5.82 16.24 23.74
C ILE A 205 -4.61 15.70 24.51
N ALA A 206 -3.80 14.83 23.88
CA ALA A 206 -2.54 14.34 24.40
C ALA A 206 -1.42 14.53 23.39
N ILE A 207 -0.42 15.36 23.70
CA ILE A 207 0.71 15.65 22.80
C ILE A 207 2.02 15.40 23.56
N GLY A 208 2.85 14.55 22.99
CA GLY A 208 4.17 14.21 23.53
C GLY A 208 4.32 12.74 23.90
N PRO A 209 5.57 12.26 24.03
CA PRO A 209 5.84 10.89 24.44
C PRO A 209 5.22 10.55 25.78
N SER A 210 4.49 9.44 25.86
CA SER A 210 3.79 9.01 27.08
C SER A 210 2.84 10.06 27.70
N ALA A 211 2.40 11.07 26.94
CA ALA A 211 1.34 11.97 27.38
C ALA A 211 0.01 11.23 27.46
N VAL A 212 -0.75 11.46 28.55
CA VAL A 212 -2.04 10.80 28.80
C VAL A 212 -3.10 11.85 29.16
N SER A 213 -4.21 11.85 28.45
CA SER A 213 -5.38 12.69 28.69
C SER A 213 -6.63 11.80 28.66
N ASN A 214 -7.08 11.33 29.83
CA ASN A 214 -8.09 10.29 29.96
C ASN A 214 -9.45 10.79 30.47
N ALA A 215 -9.61 12.07 30.64
CA ALA A 215 -10.83 12.69 31.13
C ALA A 215 -11.45 13.67 30.11
N VAL A 216 -12.70 14.02 30.30
CA VAL A 216 -13.48 14.86 29.36
C VAL A 216 -12.86 16.26 29.24
N GLY A 217 -12.65 16.71 28.00
CA GLY A 217 -12.13 18.07 27.71
C GLY A 217 -10.76 18.37 28.33
N SER A 218 -9.96 17.33 28.60
CA SER A 218 -8.66 17.47 29.24
C SER A 218 -7.53 17.63 28.23
N VAL A 219 -6.44 18.31 28.63
CA VAL A 219 -5.28 18.58 27.79
C VAL A 219 -4.00 18.15 28.51
N ALA A 220 -3.23 17.24 27.92
CA ALA A 220 -1.90 16.86 28.37
C ALA A 220 -0.87 17.19 27.29
N LEU A 221 0.12 18.05 27.62
CA LEU A 221 1.18 18.44 26.70
C LEU A 221 2.56 18.31 27.36
N GLY A 222 3.39 17.47 26.78
CA GLY A 222 4.76 17.19 27.22
C GLY A 222 4.97 15.72 27.55
N LYS A 223 6.26 15.31 27.59
CA LYS A 223 6.61 13.94 27.95
C LYS A 223 6.06 13.58 29.34
N ASP A 224 5.39 12.44 29.47
CA ASP A 224 4.79 11.95 30.72
C ASP A 224 3.76 12.90 31.38
N ALA A 225 3.25 13.92 30.67
CA ALA A 225 2.17 14.77 31.17
C ALA A 225 0.88 13.97 31.33
N LYS A 226 0.15 14.19 32.43
CA LYS A 226 -1.09 13.45 32.77
C LYS A 226 -2.21 14.40 33.16
N ALA A 227 -3.27 14.40 32.37
CA ALA A 227 -4.52 15.08 32.63
C ALA A 227 -5.61 14.05 32.94
N ASN A 228 -5.86 13.84 34.26
CA ASN A 228 -6.68 12.74 34.75
C ASN A 228 -8.08 13.21 35.28
N GLY A 229 -8.34 14.48 35.32
CA GLY A 229 -9.63 15.04 35.71
C GLY A 229 -10.30 15.76 34.55
N ASP A 230 -11.63 15.91 34.61
CA ASP A 230 -12.38 16.62 33.57
C ASP A 230 -11.99 18.10 33.50
N PHE A 231 -11.90 18.62 32.29
CA PHE A 231 -11.56 20.02 32.03
C PHE A 231 -10.22 20.47 32.64
N THR A 232 -9.22 19.57 32.64
CA THR A 232 -7.89 19.83 33.21
C THR A 232 -6.87 20.17 32.16
N VAL A 233 -5.83 20.89 32.61
CA VAL A 233 -4.65 21.19 31.80
C VAL A 233 -3.39 20.71 32.54
N ALA A 234 -2.66 19.78 31.93
CA ALA A 234 -1.35 19.35 32.37
C ALA A 234 -0.30 19.70 31.30
N LEU A 235 0.50 20.74 31.55
CA LEU A 235 1.54 21.20 30.65
C LEU A 235 2.91 21.17 31.30
N GLY A 236 3.76 20.26 30.87
CA GLY A 236 5.12 20.14 31.36
C GLY A 236 5.68 18.75 31.16
N GLY A 237 6.87 18.68 30.58
CA GLY A 237 7.53 17.42 30.28
C GLY A 237 8.28 16.85 31.47
N GLY A 238 8.38 15.53 31.53
CA GLY A 238 9.21 14.76 32.45
C GLY A 238 10.47 14.21 31.80
N ASN A 239 11.29 13.57 32.60
CA ASN A 239 12.44 12.80 32.18
C ASN A 239 12.62 11.58 33.11
N TRP A 240 13.77 10.90 33.03
CA TRP A 240 14.07 9.75 33.92
C TRP A 240 14.09 10.11 35.43
N GLN A 241 14.30 11.37 35.80
CA GLN A 241 14.38 11.84 37.18
C GLN A 241 13.10 12.56 37.62
N PHE A 242 12.48 13.31 36.74
CA PHE A 242 11.32 14.15 37.05
C PHE A 242 10.11 13.71 36.24
N LYS A 243 8.94 13.70 36.87
CA LYS A 243 7.68 13.39 36.21
C LYS A 243 7.21 14.57 35.36
N GLY A 244 6.36 14.29 34.37
CA GLY A 244 5.57 15.30 33.68
C GLY A 244 4.55 15.96 34.62
N ALA A 245 3.94 17.03 34.17
CA ALA A 245 2.85 17.69 34.91
C ALA A 245 1.68 16.72 35.16
N GLN A 246 1.07 16.75 36.33
CA GLN A 246 -0.04 15.89 36.72
C GLN A 246 -1.23 16.71 37.26
N ALA A 247 -2.27 16.85 36.43
CA ALA A 247 -3.53 17.50 36.78
C ALA A 247 -4.59 16.40 37.08
N ASN A 248 -5.04 16.30 38.34
CA ASN A 248 -5.80 15.14 38.81
C ASN A 248 -7.25 15.41 39.24
N GLY A 249 -7.64 16.61 39.52
CA GLY A 249 -9.03 16.95 39.92
C GLY A 249 -9.75 17.67 38.79
N VAL A 250 -11.05 17.81 38.92
CA VAL A 250 -11.88 18.53 37.95
C VAL A 250 -11.49 20.02 37.91
N GLY A 251 -11.36 20.57 36.69
CA GLY A 251 -11.03 21.98 36.49
C GLY A 251 -9.67 22.37 37.04
N THR A 252 -8.67 21.47 37.08
CA THR A 252 -7.35 21.76 37.64
C THR A 252 -6.33 22.13 36.57
N THR A 253 -5.34 22.94 36.95
CA THR A 253 -4.22 23.31 36.10
C THR A 253 -2.90 22.91 36.75
N ALA A 254 -2.07 22.14 36.05
CA ALA A 254 -0.70 21.80 36.39
C ALA A 254 0.25 22.28 35.30
N LEU A 255 1.05 23.30 35.56
CA LEU A 255 1.98 23.89 34.60
C LEU A 255 3.42 23.87 35.13
N GLY A 256 4.25 23.06 34.52
CA GLY A 256 5.65 22.85 34.86
C GLY A 256 5.99 21.38 35.10
N SER A 257 7.27 21.02 34.92
CA SER A 257 7.73 19.67 35.21
C SER A 257 7.57 19.37 36.73
N SER A 258 7.18 18.15 37.05
CA SER A 258 6.92 17.69 38.43
C SER A 258 5.81 18.44 39.16
N THR A 259 5.02 19.28 38.50
CA THR A 259 3.83 19.86 39.13
C THR A 259 2.79 18.81 39.41
N LYS A 260 2.04 18.93 40.48
CA LYS A 260 1.02 17.97 40.85
C LYS A 260 -0.14 18.61 41.59
N THR A 261 -1.35 18.36 41.11
CA THR A 261 -2.58 18.60 41.89
C THR A 261 -3.04 17.30 42.53
N LYS A 262 -3.70 17.40 43.70
CA LYS A 262 -4.17 16.20 44.44
C LYS A 262 -5.37 15.56 43.75
N VAL A 263 -5.39 14.25 43.78
CA VAL A 263 -6.53 13.44 43.31
C VAL A 263 -7.71 13.65 44.29
N GLY A 264 -8.93 13.76 43.73
CA GLY A 264 -10.17 13.87 44.49
C GLY A 264 -10.41 15.27 45.10
N THR A 265 -9.67 16.29 44.68
CA THR A 265 -9.94 17.69 44.97
C THR A 265 -9.95 18.50 43.67
N ASN A 266 -10.79 19.53 43.60
CA ASN A 266 -11.10 20.22 42.36
C ASN A 266 -10.58 21.68 42.34
N TYR A 267 -10.57 22.31 41.18
CA TYR A 267 -10.30 23.72 40.96
C TYR A 267 -8.93 24.18 41.44
N GLN A 268 -7.96 23.27 41.46
CA GLN A 268 -6.61 23.56 41.93
C GLN A 268 -5.74 24.14 40.81
N THR A 269 -4.80 24.99 41.15
CA THR A 269 -3.83 25.52 40.19
C THR A 269 -2.42 25.41 40.79
N ALA A 270 -1.56 24.62 40.12
CA ALA A 270 -0.16 24.45 40.44
C ALA A 270 0.72 24.90 39.27
N ILE A 271 1.53 25.92 39.45
CA ILE A 271 2.38 26.51 38.41
C ILE A 271 3.81 26.65 38.92
N GLY A 272 4.77 26.09 38.20
CA GLY A 272 6.19 26.11 38.52
C GLY A 272 6.75 24.71 38.71
N PHE A 273 8.08 24.56 38.54
CA PHE A 273 8.70 23.26 38.72
C PHE A 273 8.44 22.74 40.14
N GLY A 274 7.91 21.53 40.28
CA GLY A 274 7.62 20.92 41.57
C GLY A 274 6.50 21.56 42.37
N ALA A 275 5.76 22.54 41.85
CA ALA A 275 4.64 23.14 42.56
C ALA A 275 3.55 22.09 42.85
N THR A 276 2.96 22.15 44.05
CA THR A 276 1.94 21.19 44.52
C THR A 276 0.74 21.86 45.14
N THR A 277 -0.44 21.33 44.90
CA THR A 277 -1.67 21.70 45.60
C THR A 277 -2.31 20.45 46.21
N SER A 278 -2.82 20.57 47.43
CA SER A 278 -3.35 19.43 48.19
C SER A 278 -4.79 19.61 48.68
N ALA A 279 -5.40 20.75 48.42
CA ALA A 279 -6.75 21.06 48.87
C ALA A 279 -7.55 21.74 47.75
N GLU A 280 -8.87 21.77 47.92
CA GLU A 280 -9.80 22.36 46.97
C GLU A 280 -9.58 23.86 46.79
N SER A 281 -9.63 24.34 45.55
CA SER A 281 -9.44 25.73 45.16
C SER A 281 -8.10 26.34 45.59
N ALA A 282 -7.08 25.53 45.84
CA ALA A 282 -5.75 25.96 46.23
C ALA A 282 -4.92 26.44 45.03
N LEU A 283 -4.13 27.47 45.21
CA LEU A 283 -3.19 28.03 44.23
C LEU A 283 -1.74 27.95 44.75
N ALA A 284 -0.88 27.24 44.03
CA ALA A 284 0.55 27.22 44.25
C ALA A 284 1.29 27.80 43.04
N LEU A 285 1.98 28.90 43.18
CA LEU A 285 2.73 29.55 42.12
C LEU A 285 4.18 29.81 42.55
N GLY A 286 5.10 29.10 41.94
CA GLY A 286 6.55 29.25 42.20
C GLY A 286 7.26 27.90 42.22
N TYR A 287 8.60 27.92 42.17
CA TYR A 287 9.44 26.74 42.30
C TYR A 287 9.18 26.07 43.65
N ASN A 288 8.76 24.80 43.66
CA ASN A 288 8.41 24.03 44.86
C ASN A 288 7.39 24.73 45.78
N ALA A 289 6.52 25.59 45.27
CA ALA A 289 5.43 26.18 46.06
C ALA A 289 4.42 25.08 46.45
N ALA A 290 3.89 25.13 47.66
CA ALA A 290 2.95 24.14 48.20
C ALA A 290 1.75 24.81 48.89
N ALA A 291 0.55 24.66 48.27
CA ALA A 291 -0.69 25.14 48.88
C ALA A 291 -1.51 23.93 49.40
N SER A 292 -1.57 23.80 50.73
CA SER A 292 -2.12 22.60 51.39
C SER A 292 -3.48 22.80 52.05
N ALA A 293 -3.94 24.03 52.24
CA ALA A 293 -5.26 24.34 52.78
C ALA A 293 -6.25 24.75 51.69
N GLN A 294 -7.54 24.56 51.96
CA GLN A 294 -8.63 24.97 51.07
C GLN A 294 -8.58 26.49 50.86
N ASN A 295 -8.75 26.94 49.61
CA ASN A 295 -8.67 28.34 49.19
C ASN A 295 -7.30 29.01 49.49
N ALA A 296 -6.27 28.25 49.82
CA ALA A 296 -4.95 28.80 50.15
C ALA A 296 -4.19 29.24 48.89
N ILE A 297 -3.38 30.29 49.06
CA ILE A 297 -2.49 30.81 48.04
C ILE A 297 -1.05 30.74 48.55
N ALA A 298 -0.21 29.95 47.90
CA ALA A 298 1.24 29.92 48.12
C ALA A 298 1.92 30.57 46.92
N LEU A 299 2.48 31.73 47.10
CA LEU A 299 3.12 32.52 46.05
C LEU A 299 4.60 32.76 46.37
N GLY A 300 5.45 32.30 45.47
CA GLY A 300 6.91 32.45 45.57
C GLY A 300 7.65 31.12 45.67
N ARG A 301 8.99 31.18 45.57
CA ARG A 301 9.84 30.00 45.68
C ARG A 301 9.70 29.38 47.07
N SER A 302 9.37 28.09 47.09
CA SER A 302 9.19 27.30 48.31
C SER A 302 8.17 27.88 49.29
N ALA A 303 7.28 28.77 48.81
CA ALA A 303 6.17 29.25 49.63
C ALA A 303 5.29 28.08 50.04
N SER A 304 4.88 28.03 51.30
CA SER A 304 4.04 26.96 51.82
C SER A 304 2.91 27.53 52.67
N THR A 305 1.70 27.00 52.44
CA THR A 305 0.56 27.25 53.32
C THR A 305 0.21 25.96 54.02
N ALA A 306 0.29 25.92 55.35
CA ALA A 306 -0.23 24.83 56.16
C ALA A 306 -1.73 25.06 56.41
N GLY A 307 -2.51 23.96 56.53
CA GLY A 307 -3.91 24.06 56.97
C GLY A 307 -3.96 24.62 58.39
N GLN A 308 -4.96 25.49 58.61
CA GLN A 308 -5.39 25.79 59.98
C GLN A 308 -6.38 24.73 60.39
#